data_070ee4eb4f0535def63beca453560f03
#
_entry.id   070ee4eb4f0535def63beca453560f03
#
_cell.length_a   1.000
_cell.length_b   1.000
_cell.length_c   1.000
_cell.angle_alpha   90.00
_cell.angle_beta   90.00
_cell.angle_gamma   90.00
#
_symmetry.space_group_name_H-M   'P 1'
#
loop_
_entity.id
_entity.type
_entity.pdbx_description
1 polymer ?
#
loop_
_entity_poly.entity_id
_entity_poly.type
_entity_poly.pdbx_seq_one_letter_code
_entity_poly.pdbx_strand_id
1 'polypeptide(L)'
;MRRALLAGCCCLAFALLTCSTTPPAPAPAAPAAQKGGSGPAQRMREYLDNGLDKLDQGAISEGIAQLVAVLAEQAGAAEKAPEEQELARRAETELAKVRAGLSLESGTEWLDANKNQLAASSVNVGGEKSLNPSVILTLNYGGAGKALVTGAPVQFEFVKGGGVLTAFVNTNDYGQATCNVARLDSPNSENVIRASVVYKTRGFTYAFEGLTKDFVYAPPSRRAAILVMERAGARAAEDPVILDAVYNKLKGVAFDFSQYNGRLLGEEFLLVFGGDPQAIRRMGLEKEVSYLVMVLNDGYNVSQVELQGKKYNIWKSQTTATTRVIRVADGKIMYSGTVQAVAGQGGSAEKAALDGLRSAAAAMADKIAQDLGEIRKALAGR
;
A
#
# COMPACT_ATOMS: atom_id res chain seq x y z
N MET A 1 -64.47 16.01 13.81
CA MET A 1 -64.83 16.68 12.53
C MET A 1 -63.72 16.48 11.51
N ARG A 2 -63.98 15.65 10.54
CA ARG A 2 -63.84 15.80 9.07
C ARG A 2 -62.46 16.29 8.57
N ARG A 3 -61.73 15.30 7.98
CA ARG A 3 -61.32 15.19 6.54
C ARG A 3 -60.23 16.22 6.10
N ALA A 4 -59.12 15.86 5.45
CA ALA A 4 -59.05 15.16 4.17
C ALA A 4 -57.66 14.61 3.89
N LEU A 5 -57.65 13.50 3.18
CA LEU A 5 -56.52 12.90 2.44
C LEU A 5 -55.95 13.85 1.38
N LEU A 6 -54.64 13.83 1.17
CA LEU A 6 -54.07 14.05 -0.17
C LEU A 6 -52.84 13.13 -0.34
N ALA A 7 -53.05 12.18 -1.23
CA ALA A 7 -52.01 11.30 -1.72
C ALA A 7 -51.10 12.08 -2.68
N GLY A 8 -49.79 12.07 -2.40
CA GLY A 8 -48.76 12.57 -3.31
C GLY A 8 -47.85 11.41 -3.71
N CYS A 9 -48.16 10.88 -4.90
CA CYS A 9 -47.37 9.88 -5.60
C CYS A 9 -46.05 10.53 -6.04
N CYS A 10 -44.93 10.26 -5.34
CA CYS A 10 -43.59 10.59 -5.81
C CYS A 10 -43.01 9.37 -6.51
N CYS A 11 -43.07 9.37 -7.84
CA CYS A 11 -42.32 8.44 -8.67
C CYS A 11 -40.81 8.60 -8.40
N LEU A 12 -40.21 7.66 -7.69
CA LEU A 12 -38.76 7.48 -7.67
C LEU A 12 -38.34 6.91 -9.02
N ALA A 13 -37.84 7.78 -9.89
CA ALA A 13 -37.08 7.38 -11.06
C ALA A 13 -35.75 6.82 -10.59
N PHE A 14 -35.61 5.49 -10.56
CA PHE A 14 -34.33 4.80 -10.49
C PHE A 14 -33.60 5.09 -11.81
N ALA A 15 -32.67 6.06 -11.76
CA ALA A 15 -31.65 6.19 -12.77
C ALA A 15 -30.69 5.02 -12.62
N LEU A 16 -30.89 3.97 -13.40
CA LEU A 16 -29.88 2.94 -13.61
C LEU A 16 -28.69 3.61 -14.31
N LEU A 17 -27.70 4.00 -13.54
CA LEU A 17 -26.35 4.27 -14.04
C LEU A 17 -25.79 2.92 -14.52
N THR A 18 -26.05 2.62 -15.79
CA THR A 18 -25.30 1.59 -16.51
C THR A 18 -23.87 2.10 -16.59
N CYS A 19 -22.98 1.59 -15.72
CA CYS A 19 -21.56 1.65 -15.97
C CYS A 19 -21.30 0.95 -17.31
N SER A 20 -21.15 1.75 -18.34
CA SER A 20 -20.62 1.31 -19.63
C SER A 20 -19.15 0.91 -19.36
N THR A 21 -18.92 -0.36 -19.06
CA THR A 21 -17.60 -0.96 -19.18
C THR A 21 -17.28 -0.98 -20.66
N THR A 22 -16.57 0.04 -21.13
CA THR A 22 -15.96 -0.01 -22.46
C THR A 22 -15.06 -1.25 -22.47
N PRO A 23 -15.30 -2.25 -23.32
CA PRO A 23 -14.40 -3.39 -23.43
C PRO A 23 -13.01 -2.84 -23.79
N PRO A 24 -11.91 -3.46 -23.28
CA PRO A 24 -10.58 -3.08 -23.68
C PRO A 24 -10.50 -3.09 -25.21
N ALA A 25 -9.93 -2.02 -25.77
CA ALA A 25 -9.73 -1.92 -27.22
C ALA A 25 -9.10 -3.23 -27.70
N PRO A 26 -9.62 -3.85 -28.76
CA PRO A 26 -9.05 -5.06 -29.28
C PRO A 26 -7.58 -4.80 -29.60
N ALA A 27 -6.71 -5.73 -29.20
CA ALA A 27 -5.31 -5.74 -29.64
C ALA A 27 -5.29 -5.46 -31.15
N PRO A 28 -4.33 -4.65 -31.67
CA PRO A 28 -4.29 -4.33 -33.09
C PRO A 28 -4.49 -5.60 -33.88
N ALA A 29 -5.55 -5.62 -34.69
CA ALA A 29 -5.96 -6.77 -35.44
C ALA A 29 -4.77 -7.25 -36.26
N ALA A 30 -4.38 -8.51 -36.07
CA ALA A 30 -3.45 -9.15 -36.96
C ALA A 30 -3.94 -8.89 -38.39
N PRO A 31 -3.08 -8.46 -39.33
CA PRO A 31 -3.51 -8.10 -40.68
C PRO A 31 -4.34 -9.23 -41.25
N ALA A 32 -5.52 -8.86 -41.77
CA ALA A 32 -6.49 -9.83 -42.29
C ALA A 32 -5.78 -10.75 -43.27
N ALA A 33 -5.88 -12.05 -43.02
CA ALA A 33 -5.30 -13.07 -43.88
C ALA A 33 -5.83 -12.87 -45.33
N GLN A 34 -4.99 -12.37 -46.22
CA GLN A 34 -5.29 -12.32 -47.62
C GLN A 34 -5.39 -13.76 -48.11
N LYS A 35 -6.57 -14.14 -48.63
CA LYS A 35 -6.85 -15.40 -49.28
C LYS A 35 -6.16 -15.43 -50.66
N GLY A 36 -4.89 -15.70 -50.66
CA GLY A 36 -4.10 -16.02 -51.84
C GLY A 36 -2.90 -16.82 -51.33
N GLY A 37 -2.71 -18.10 -51.78
CA GLY A 37 -1.78 -19.06 -51.23
C GLY A 37 -0.32 -18.71 -51.42
N SER A 38 0.15 -17.65 -50.76
CA SER A 38 1.58 -17.35 -50.64
C SER A 38 2.23 -18.36 -49.67
N GLY A 39 3.32 -18.97 -50.11
CA GLY A 39 4.09 -19.91 -49.27
C GLY A 39 4.62 -19.22 -48.01
N PRO A 40 5.03 -19.99 -46.96
CA PRO A 40 5.53 -19.41 -45.70
C PRO A 40 6.67 -18.39 -45.91
N ALA A 41 7.63 -18.71 -46.76
CA ALA A 41 8.75 -17.81 -47.09
C ALA A 41 8.30 -16.46 -47.67
N GLN A 42 7.26 -16.46 -48.52
CA GLN A 42 6.74 -15.19 -49.10
C GLN A 42 6.07 -14.35 -48.03
N ARG A 43 5.26 -14.93 -47.11
CA ARG A 43 4.66 -14.19 -45.98
C ARG A 43 5.74 -13.63 -45.05
N MET A 44 6.78 -14.42 -44.76
CA MET A 44 7.90 -13.96 -43.93
C MET A 44 8.64 -12.78 -44.56
N ARG A 45 8.84 -12.75 -45.89
CA ARG A 45 9.40 -11.59 -46.60
C ARG A 45 8.49 -10.37 -46.45
N GLU A 46 7.19 -10.53 -46.72
CA GLU A 46 6.22 -9.45 -46.59
C GLU A 46 6.20 -8.84 -45.16
N TYR A 47 6.25 -9.70 -44.11
CA TYR A 47 6.35 -9.22 -42.73
C TYR A 47 7.67 -8.52 -42.46
N LEU A 48 8.81 -9.06 -42.94
CA LEU A 48 10.11 -8.46 -42.76
C LEU A 48 10.19 -7.08 -43.41
N ASP A 49 9.81 -6.95 -44.67
CA ASP A 49 9.88 -5.70 -45.45
C ASP A 49 8.92 -4.68 -44.82
N ASN A 50 7.68 -5.04 -44.49
CA ASN A 50 6.73 -4.18 -43.80
C ASN A 50 7.26 -3.75 -42.42
N GLY A 51 7.92 -4.65 -41.71
CA GLY A 51 8.52 -4.35 -40.39
C GLY A 51 9.60 -3.28 -40.49
N LEU A 52 10.50 -3.41 -41.48
CA LEU A 52 11.56 -2.44 -41.74
C LEU A 52 10.99 -1.09 -42.14
N ASP A 53 10.03 -1.08 -43.09
CA ASP A 53 9.38 0.16 -43.56
C ASP A 53 8.69 0.90 -42.39
N LYS A 54 8.02 0.16 -41.46
CA LYS A 54 7.40 0.72 -40.28
C LYS A 54 8.41 1.33 -39.30
N LEU A 55 9.55 0.65 -39.10
CA LEU A 55 10.63 1.18 -38.26
C LEU A 55 11.19 2.48 -38.85
N ASP A 56 11.40 2.54 -40.16
CA ASP A 56 11.92 3.71 -40.86
C ASP A 56 10.93 4.90 -40.83
N GLN A 57 9.61 4.59 -40.80
CA GLN A 57 8.54 5.58 -40.63
C GLN A 57 8.34 6.03 -39.18
N GLY A 58 9.07 5.46 -38.22
CA GLY A 58 8.91 5.75 -36.80
C GLY A 58 7.72 5.06 -36.14
N ALA A 59 7.01 4.16 -36.81
CA ALA A 59 5.93 3.32 -36.29
C ALA A 59 6.52 2.08 -35.55
N ILE A 60 7.29 2.36 -34.49
CA ILE A 60 8.20 1.41 -33.86
C ILE A 60 7.48 0.13 -33.38
N SER A 61 6.36 0.29 -32.65
CA SER A 61 5.61 -0.87 -32.12
C SER A 61 5.06 -1.75 -33.22
N GLU A 62 4.55 -1.16 -34.31
CA GLU A 62 4.05 -1.89 -35.48
C GLU A 62 5.18 -2.61 -36.18
N GLY A 63 6.34 -1.96 -36.36
CA GLY A 63 7.52 -2.57 -36.97
C GLY A 63 8.01 -3.78 -36.16
N ILE A 64 8.10 -3.67 -34.84
CA ILE A 64 8.45 -4.78 -33.96
C ILE A 64 7.43 -5.93 -34.12
N ALA A 65 6.12 -5.62 -34.14
CA ALA A 65 5.07 -6.64 -34.28
C ALA A 65 5.20 -7.44 -35.59
N GLN A 66 5.57 -6.76 -36.70
CA GLN A 66 5.81 -7.42 -37.99
C GLN A 66 7.07 -8.31 -37.93
N LEU A 67 8.16 -7.83 -37.35
CA LEU A 67 9.38 -8.65 -37.19
C LEU A 67 9.13 -9.88 -36.30
N VAL A 68 8.33 -9.74 -35.23
CA VAL A 68 7.90 -10.87 -34.38
C VAL A 68 7.01 -11.84 -35.16
N ALA A 69 6.18 -11.36 -36.10
CA ALA A 69 5.38 -12.24 -36.95
C ALA A 69 6.26 -13.13 -37.88
N VAL A 70 7.42 -12.66 -38.32
CA VAL A 70 8.41 -13.50 -39.05
C VAL A 70 8.85 -14.68 -38.19
N LEU A 71 9.19 -14.42 -36.92
CA LEU A 71 9.61 -15.45 -35.97
C LEU A 71 8.49 -16.43 -35.64
N ALA A 72 7.25 -15.95 -35.56
CA ALA A 72 6.08 -16.77 -35.32
C ALA A 72 5.79 -17.75 -36.49
N GLU A 73 5.92 -17.30 -37.74
CA GLU A 73 5.80 -18.16 -38.93
C GLU A 73 6.87 -19.27 -38.93
N GLN A 74 8.13 -18.91 -38.64
CA GLN A 74 9.21 -19.90 -38.54
C GLN A 74 8.97 -20.90 -37.42
N ALA A 75 8.48 -20.44 -36.24
CA ALA A 75 8.22 -21.33 -35.09
C ALA A 75 7.10 -22.34 -35.39
N GLY A 76 6.12 -22.00 -36.24
CA GLY A 76 5.02 -22.85 -36.65
C GLY A 76 5.34 -23.81 -37.79
N ALA A 77 6.49 -23.69 -38.46
CA ALA A 77 6.87 -24.55 -39.57
C ALA A 77 7.43 -25.91 -39.10
N ALA A 78 6.90 -27.03 -39.62
CA ALA A 78 7.34 -28.36 -39.29
C ALA A 78 8.75 -28.66 -39.85
N GLU A 79 9.03 -28.19 -41.09
CA GLU A 79 10.36 -28.22 -41.70
C GLU A 79 10.78 -26.76 -42.01
N LYS A 80 12.02 -26.43 -41.74
CA LYS A 80 12.56 -25.07 -41.90
C LYS A 80 13.40 -25.02 -43.18
N ALA A 81 12.84 -24.42 -44.22
CA ALA A 81 13.61 -24.18 -45.45
C ALA A 81 14.79 -23.22 -45.19
N PRO A 82 15.92 -23.36 -45.88
CA PRO A 82 17.09 -22.46 -45.69
C PRO A 82 16.73 -20.96 -45.81
N GLU A 83 15.83 -20.65 -46.73
CA GLU A 83 15.35 -19.27 -46.94
C GLU A 83 14.56 -18.74 -45.73
N GLU A 84 13.68 -19.55 -45.15
CA GLU A 84 12.90 -19.19 -43.95
C GLU A 84 13.83 -18.95 -42.74
N GLN A 85 14.90 -19.76 -42.63
CA GLN A 85 15.91 -19.61 -41.60
C GLN A 85 16.65 -18.25 -41.75
N GLU A 86 17.01 -17.88 -42.98
CA GLU A 86 17.69 -16.61 -43.23
C GLU A 86 16.78 -15.41 -42.98
N LEU A 87 15.50 -15.45 -43.36
CA LEU A 87 14.53 -14.41 -43.06
C LEU A 87 14.34 -14.21 -41.56
N ALA A 88 14.22 -15.30 -40.79
CA ALA A 88 14.12 -15.25 -39.33
C ALA A 88 15.38 -14.67 -38.70
N ARG A 89 16.58 -15.07 -39.13
CA ARG A 89 17.85 -14.54 -38.65
C ARG A 89 17.97 -13.02 -38.90
N ARG A 90 17.48 -12.54 -40.05
CA ARG A 90 17.42 -11.10 -40.36
C ARG A 90 16.46 -10.39 -39.39
N ALA A 91 15.26 -10.93 -39.14
CA ALA A 91 14.30 -10.36 -38.20
C ALA A 91 14.88 -10.32 -36.77
N GLU A 92 15.54 -11.39 -36.32
CA GLU A 92 16.24 -11.41 -35.01
C GLU A 92 17.32 -10.34 -34.92
N THR A 93 18.10 -10.14 -36.00
CA THR A 93 19.14 -9.12 -36.05
C THR A 93 18.56 -7.72 -35.91
N GLU A 94 17.46 -7.43 -36.62
CA GLU A 94 16.79 -6.12 -36.51
C GLU A 94 16.12 -5.92 -35.15
N LEU A 95 15.47 -6.96 -34.60
CA LEU A 95 14.95 -6.91 -33.24
C LEU A 95 16.05 -6.66 -32.19
N ALA A 96 17.23 -7.24 -32.38
CA ALA A 96 18.37 -6.98 -31.49
C ALA A 96 18.87 -5.52 -31.59
N LYS A 97 18.89 -4.95 -32.81
CA LYS A 97 19.23 -3.52 -32.99
C LYS A 97 18.20 -2.61 -32.29
N VAL A 98 16.91 -2.88 -32.48
CA VAL A 98 15.84 -2.15 -31.82
C VAL A 98 15.97 -2.29 -30.31
N ARG A 99 16.20 -3.53 -29.80
CA ARG A 99 16.38 -3.80 -28.37
C ARG A 99 17.51 -2.96 -27.76
N ALA A 100 18.61 -2.81 -28.49
CA ALA A 100 19.76 -2.02 -28.00
C ALA A 100 19.41 -0.53 -27.77
N GLY A 101 18.45 0.00 -28.52
CA GLY A 101 17.97 1.38 -28.36
C GLY A 101 16.78 1.51 -27.39
N LEU A 102 16.06 0.43 -27.08
CA LEU A 102 14.88 0.48 -26.21
C LEU A 102 15.25 0.69 -24.74
N SER A 103 14.53 1.61 -24.08
CA SER A 103 14.60 1.86 -22.64
C SER A 103 13.19 1.82 -22.05
N LEU A 104 13.04 1.06 -20.96
CA LEU A 104 11.83 1.00 -20.15
C LEU A 104 12.10 1.67 -18.80
N GLU A 105 11.51 2.84 -18.60
CA GLU A 105 11.68 3.64 -17.38
C GLU A 105 10.40 3.64 -16.55
N SER A 106 10.51 3.94 -15.25
CA SER A 106 9.33 4.12 -14.41
C SER A 106 8.60 5.41 -14.78
N GLY A 107 7.27 5.41 -14.67
CA GLY A 107 6.47 6.63 -14.76
C GLY A 107 6.89 7.67 -13.70
N THR A 108 6.59 8.93 -13.97
CA THR A 108 7.05 10.06 -13.14
C THR A 108 6.59 9.97 -11.68
N GLU A 109 5.42 9.40 -11.44
CA GLU A 109 4.86 9.16 -10.10
C GLU A 109 5.66 8.13 -9.27
N TRP A 110 6.49 7.33 -9.92
CA TRP A 110 7.39 6.36 -9.29
C TRP A 110 8.83 6.87 -9.14
N LEU A 111 9.03 8.17 -9.32
CA LEU A 111 10.33 8.81 -9.14
C LEU A 111 10.33 9.70 -7.90
N ASP A 112 11.47 9.74 -7.22
CA ASP A 112 11.72 10.69 -6.14
C ASP A 112 12.08 12.09 -6.69
N ALA A 113 12.34 13.06 -5.80
CA ALA A 113 12.73 14.42 -6.17
C ALA A 113 14.04 14.47 -6.97
N ASN A 114 14.89 13.44 -6.88
CA ASN A 114 16.15 13.30 -7.59
C ASN A 114 16.01 12.51 -8.90
N LYS A 115 14.77 12.18 -9.29
CA LYS A 115 14.44 11.36 -10.48
C LYS A 115 14.94 9.91 -10.40
N ASN A 116 15.23 9.40 -9.21
CA ASN A 116 15.48 7.98 -8.99
C ASN A 116 14.17 7.24 -8.78
N GLN A 117 14.11 6.00 -9.22
CA GLN A 117 12.95 5.16 -8.95
C GLN A 117 12.77 4.96 -7.44
N LEU A 118 11.54 5.11 -6.95
CA LEU A 118 11.17 4.80 -5.58
C LEU A 118 11.51 3.34 -5.28
N ALA A 119 12.16 3.10 -4.15
CA ALA A 119 12.49 1.75 -3.70
C ALA A 119 11.21 0.91 -3.44
N ALA A 120 10.17 1.55 -2.94
CA ALA A 120 8.86 0.94 -2.75
C ALA A 120 7.77 2.01 -2.65
N SER A 121 6.55 1.66 -3.05
CA SER A 121 5.34 2.40 -2.76
C SER A 121 4.68 1.86 -1.49
N SER A 122 4.07 2.72 -0.68
CA SER A 122 3.34 2.30 0.51
C SER A 122 1.97 1.72 0.14
N VAL A 123 1.57 0.69 0.91
CA VAL A 123 0.19 0.22 0.97
C VAL A 123 -0.34 0.67 2.34
N ASN A 124 -1.56 1.23 2.42
CA ASN A 124 -2.12 1.59 3.71
C ASN A 124 -2.68 0.37 4.46
N VAL A 125 -3.09 0.55 5.71
CA VAL A 125 -3.60 -0.53 6.56
C VAL A 125 -4.87 -1.19 5.99
N GLY A 126 -5.66 -0.45 5.20
CA GLY A 126 -6.84 -0.97 4.47
C GLY A 126 -6.49 -1.73 3.19
N GLY A 127 -5.22 -1.87 2.85
CA GLY A 127 -4.79 -2.55 1.63
C GLY A 127 -4.87 -1.69 0.36
N GLU A 128 -5.23 -0.42 0.48
CA GLU A 128 -5.21 0.52 -0.65
C GLU A 128 -3.77 0.92 -0.96
N LYS A 129 -3.41 0.88 -2.22
CA LYS A 129 -2.11 1.34 -2.72
C LYS A 129 -2.13 2.83 -3.04
N SER A 130 -1.02 3.50 -2.84
CA SER A 130 -0.89 4.92 -3.18
C SER A 130 -0.64 5.15 -4.68
N LEU A 131 0.04 4.23 -5.36
CA LEU A 131 0.44 4.34 -6.77
C LEU A 131 0.05 3.11 -7.58
N ASN A 132 -0.25 3.30 -8.85
CA ASN A 132 -0.34 2.22 -9.84
C ASN A 132 1.03 2.04 -10.54
N PRO A 133 1.44 0.81 -10.91
CA PRO A 133 2.64 0.60 -11.71
C PRO A 133 2.51 1.32 -13.05
N SER A 134 3.52 2.09 -13.41
CA SER A 134 3.52 2.86 -14.64
C SER A 134 4.93 2.89 -15.22
N VAL A 135 5.03 2.66 -16.52
CA VAL A 135 6.29 2.67 -17.28
C VAL A 135 6.20 3.59 -18.48
N ILE A 136 7.34 4.11 -18.90
CA ILE A 136 7.50 4.88 -20.14
C ILE A 136 8.50 4.12 -21.01
N LEU A 137 8.07 3.75 -22.23
CA LEU A 137 8.90 3.09 -23.24
C LEU A 137 9.41 4.11 -24.24
N THR A 138 10.70 4.13 -24.42
CA THR A 138 11.38 5.02 -25.37
C THR A 138 12.38 4.25 -26.21
N LEU A 139 12.68 4.79 -27.41
CA LEU A 139 13.68 4.26 -28.30
C LEU A 139 14.70 5.36 -28.65
N ASN A 140 15.97 5.06 -28.51
CA ASN A 140 17.05 5.87 -29.03
C ASN A 140 17.61 5.15 -30.28
N TYR A 141 17.23 5.63 -31.47
CA TYR A 141 17.58 4.99 -32.73
C TYR A 141 18.33 5.98 -33.62
N GLY A 142 19.49 5.58 -34.09
CA GLY A 142 20.24 6.27 -35.14
C GLY A 142 20.70 7.70 -34.84
N GLY A 143 20.85 8.11 -33.57
CA GLY A 143 21.33 9.44 -33.19
C GLY A 143 20.30 10.57 -33.30
N ALA A 144 19.05 10.26 -33.66
CA ALA A 144 17.95 11.23 -33.77
C ALA A 144 17.32 11.66 -32.42
N GLY A 145 17.90 11.20 -31.30
CA GLY A 145 17.39 11.46 -29.97
C GLY A 145 16.43 10.39 -29.47
N LYS A 146 15.81 10.63 -28.30
CA LYS A 146 14.92 9.71 -27.61
C LYS A 146 13.49 9.90 -28.12
N ALA A 147 12.94 8.91 -28.82
CA ALA A 147 11.57 8.89 -29.30
C ALA A 147 10.66 8.09 -28.34
N LEU A 148 9.40 8.53 -28.17
CA LEU A 148 8.38 7.79 -27.44
C LEU A 148 7.85 6.63 -28.29
N VAL A 149 7.69 5.46 -27.70
CA VAL A 149 7.14 4.27 -28.40
C VAL A 149 5.67 4.12 -28.03
N THR A 150 4.79 4.39 -28.97
CA THR A 150 3.33 4.30 -28.82
C THR A 150 2.81 2.94 -29.25
N GLY A 151 1.70 2.48 -28.67
CA GLY A 151 1.04 1.22 -29.04
C GLY A 151 1.78 -0.05 -28.68
N ALA A 152 2.90 0.03 -27.95
CA ALA A 152 3.67 -1.16 -27.56
C ALA A 152 2.99 -1.93 -26.42
N PRO A 153 2.83 -3.25 -26.53
CA PRO A 153 2.19 -4.06 -25.50
C PRO A 153 3.12 -4.26 -24.30
N VAL A 154 2.67 -3.81 -23.12
CA VAL A 154 3.33 -4.04 -21.83
C VAL A 154 2.53 -5.04 -21.02
N GLN A 155 3.18 -6.10 -20.61
CA GLN A 155 2.64 -7.10 -19.67
C GLN A 155 3.02 -6.71 -18.25
N PHE A 156 2.03 -6.75 -17.34
CA PHE A 156 2.22 -6.61 -15.89
C PHE A 156 1.85 -7.92 -15.22
N GLU A 157 2.71 -8.39 -14.33
CA GLU A 157 2.50 -9.65 -13.60
C GLU A 157 3.07 -9.58 -12.18
N PHE A 158 2.48 -10.31 -11.25
CA PHE A 158 3.07 -10.49 -9.94
C PHE A 158 4.25 -11.45 -10.00
N VAL A 159 5.44 -10.98 -9.63
CA VAL A 159 6.62 -11.83 -9.39
C VAL A 159 6.74 -12.21 -7.92
N LYS A 160 6.07 -11.46 -7.03
CA LYS A 160 5.93 -11.76 -5.61
C LYS A 160 4.58 -11.27 -5.12
N GLY A 161 3.91 -12.04 -4.26
CA GLY A 161 2.55 -11.75 -3.82
C GLY A 161 1.51 -12.20 -4.83
N GLY A 162 0.36 -11.52 -4.84
CA GLY A 162 -0.77 -11.82 -5.74
C GLY A 162 -1.85 -10.77 -5.63
N GLY A 163 -2.85 -10.88 -6.51
CA GLY A 163 -3.96 -9.94 -6.55
C GLY A 163 -4.66 -9.88 -7.89
N VAL A 164 -5.38 -8.78 -8.12
CA VAL A 164 -6.07 -8.50 -9.37
C VAL A 164 -5.47 -7.25 -9.99
N LEU A 165 -4.98 -7.37 -11.22
CA LEU A 165 -4.41 -6.27 -11.98
C LEU A 165 -4.78 -6.35 -13.47
N THR A 166 -4.60 -5.24 -14.19
CA THR A 166 -4.69 -5.22 -15.65
C THR A 166 -3.39 -5.77 -16.23
N ALA A 167 -3.43 -7.03 -16.68
CA ALA A 167 -2.23 -7.77 -17.08
C ALA A 167 -1.57 -7.25 -18.38
N PHE A 168 -2.32 -6.62 -19.30
CA PHE A 168 -1.80 -6.09 -20.56
C PHE A 168 -2.32 -4.69 -20.80
N VAL A 169 -1.40 -3.77 -21.11
CA VAL A 169 -1.72 -2.37 -21.44
C VAL A 169 -0.80 -1.94 -22.57
N ASN A 170 -1.35 -1.31 -23.62
CA ASN A 170 -0.54 -0.71 -24.65
C ASN A 170 -0.05 0.68 -24.20
N THR A 171 1.15 1.06 -24.62
CA THR A 171 1.64 2.42 -24.40
C THR A 171 0.78 3.43 -25.17
N ASN A 172 0.49 4.57 -24.54
CA ASN A 172 -0.24 5.70 -25.14
C ASN A 172 0.70 6.60 -25.95
N ASP A 173 0.19 7.76 -26.42
CA ASP A 173 0.95 8.73 -27.21
C ASP A 173 2.16 9.33 -26.49
N TYR A 174 2.22 9.21 -25.17
CA TYR A 174 3.37 9.60 -24.35
C TYR A 174 4.32 8.42 -24.08
N GLY A 175 4.16 7.31 -24.79
CA GLY A 175 4.94 6.08 -24.54
C GLY A 175 4.65 5.44 -23.19
N GLN A 176 3.59 5.85 -22.49
CA GLN A 176 3.29 5.43 -21.14
C GLN A 176 2.26 4.29 -21.11
N ALA A 177 2.54 3.26 -20.31
CA ALA A 177 1.58 2.21 -19.96
C ALA A 177 1.40 2.18 -18.43
N THR A 178 0.15 2.29 -17.96
CA THR A 178 -0.20 2.27 -16.53
C THR A 178 -1.08 1.07 -16.22
N CYS A 179 -0.63 0.22 -15.31
CA CYS A 179 -1.38 -0.94 -14.83
C CYS A 179 -2.36 -0.51 -13.73
N ASN A 180 -3.63 -0.85 -13.85
CA ASN A 180 -4.55 -0.74 -12.73
C ASN A 180 -4.46 -1.99 -11.85
N VAL A 181 -4.00 -1.82 -10.60
CA VAL A 181 -4.04 -2.86 -9.58
C VAL A 181 -5.31 -2.69 -8.77
N ALA A 182 -6.30 -3.54 -8.99
CA ALA A 182 -7.59 -3.45 -8.30
C ALA A 182 -7.51 -3.97 -6.85
N ARG A 183 -6.67 -5.00 -6.60
CA ARG A 183 -6.54 -5.62 -5.28
C ARG A 183 -5.18 -6.28 -5.11
N LEU A 184 -4.65 -6.22 -3.89
CA LEU A 184 -3.53 -7.05 -3.42
C LEU A 184 -4.08 -8.14 -2.49
N ASP A 185 -3.74 -9.40 -2.73
CA ASP A 185 -4.22 -10.51 -1.90
C ASP A 185 -3.52 -10.57 -0.53
N SER A 186 -2.29 -10.06 -0.47
CA SER A 186 -1.48 -10.03 0.75
C SER A 186 -0.95 -8.61 1.03
N PRO A 187 -1.81 -7.64 1.40
CA PRO A 187 -1.40 -6.24 1.59
C PRO A 187 -0.39 -6.06 2.74
N ASN A 188 -0.35 -7.00 3.69
CA ASN A 188 0.58 -7.00 4.82
C ASN A 188 1.93 -7.66 4.53
N SER A 189 2.19 -8.00 3.27
CA SER A 189 3.45 -8.57 2.81
C SER A 189 3.97 -7.73 1.65
N GLU A 190 5.25 -7.85 1.37
CA GLU A 190 5.82 -7.24 0.16
C GLU A 190 5.21 -7.89 -1.09
N ASN A 191 4.73 -7.06 -1.99
CA ASN A 191 4.28 -7.48 -3.31
C ASN A 191 5.18 -6.82 -4.36
N VAL A 192 5.50 -7.55 -5.42
CA VAL A 192 6.32 -7.06 -6.52
C VAL A 192 5.60 -7.32 -7.83
N ILE A 193 5.35 -6.26 -8.58
CA ILE A 193 4.75 -6.33 -9.92
C ILE A 193 5.83 -5.99 -10.93
N ARG A 194 6.01 -6.85 -11.92
CA ARG A 194 6.94 -6.64 -13.03
C ARG A 194 6.21 -6.18 -14.26
N ALA A 195 6.71 -5.12 -14.87
CA ALA A 195 6.37 -4.70 -16.23
C ALA A 195 7.41 -5.23 -17.20
N SER A 196 6.96 -5.75 -18.33
CA SER A 196 7.82 -6.23 -19.43
C SER A 196 7.17 -5.93 -20.78
N VAL A 197 7.97 -5.68 -21.82
CA VAL A 197 7.46 -5.47 -23.17
C VAL A 197 7.35 -6.83 -23.86
N VAL A 198 6.11 -7.25 -24.19
CA VAL A 198 5.80 -8.62 -24.67
C VAL A 198 4.86 -8.57 -25.86
N TYR A 199 5.33 -9.01 -27.00
CA TYR A 199 4.53 -9.16 -28.21
C TYR A 199 3.99 -10.58 -28.33
N LYS A 200 2.69 -10.72 -28.60
CA LYS A 200 2.02 -12.01 -28.80
C LYS A 200 1.37 -12.06 -30.18
N THR A 201 1.66 -13.10 -30.94
CA THR A 201 1.06 -13.32 -32.24
C THR A 201 0.94 -14.82 -32.54
N ARG A 202 -0.23 -15.28 -32.98
CA ARG A 202 -0.49 -16.67 -33.41
C ARG A 202 0.02 -17.75 -32.45
N GLY A 203 -0.10 -17.52 -31.14
CA GLY A 203 0.41 -18.45 -30.11
C GLY A 203 1.91 -18.37 -29.83
N PHE A 204 2.64 -17.52 -30.57
CA PHE A 204 4.04 -17.20 -30.31
C PHE A 204 4.13 -16.00 -29.39
N THR A 205 5.05 -16.04 -28.43
CA THR A 205 5.32 -14.95 -27.48
C THR A 205 6.78 -14.53 -27.59
N TYR A 206 6.99 -13.24 -27.82
CA TYR A 206 8.32 -12.64 -27.85
C TYR A 206 8.44 -11.59 -26.75
N ALA A 207 9.40 -11.77 -25.85
CA ALA A 207 9.71 -10.81 -24.80
C ALA A 207 11.15 -10.29 -25.01
N PHE A 208 11.33 -8.99 -24.83
CA PHE A 208 12.68 -8.43 -24.86
C PHE A 208 13.39 -8.74 -23.54
N GLU A 209 14.43 -9.57 -23.61
CA GLU A 209 15.21 -9.97 -22.43
C GLU A 209 15.83 -8.73 -21.75
N GLY A 210 15.72 -8.66 -20.44
CA GLY A 210 16.26 -7.56 -19.62
C GLY A 210 15.55 -6.21 -19.81
N LEU A 211 14.46 -6.12 -20.60
CA LEU A 211 13.63 -4.94 -20.72
C LEU A 211 12.45 -5.03 -19.75
N THR A 212 12.76 -4.97 -18.47
CA THR A 212 11.77 -5.14 -17.39
C THR A 212 11.89 -4.03 -16.35
N LYS A 213 10.79 -3.81 -15.60
CA LYS A 213 10.75 -2.86 -14.50
C LYS A 213 9.94 -3.42 -13.35
N ASP A 214 10.53 -3.47 -12.17
CA ASP A 214 9.87 -3.96 -10.96
C ASP A 214 9.32 -2.81 -10.13
N PHE A 215 8.10 -3.00 -9.62
CA PHE A 215 7.38 -2.08 -8.74
C PHE A 215 7.11 -2.78 -7.42
N VAL A 216 7.78 -2.32 -6.37
CA VAL A 216 7.70 -2.91 -5.04
C VAL A 216 6.62 -2.20 -4.23
N TYR A 217 5.69 -2.96 -3.67
CA TYR A 217 4.72 -2.51 -2.69
C TYR A 217 5.16 -3.01 -1.31
N ALA A 218 5.64 -2.11 -0.48
CA ALA A 218 5.95 -2.41 0.90
C ALA A 218 4.67 -2.59 1.71
N PRO A 219 4.64 -3.54 2.65
CA PRO A 219 3.54 -3.62 3.60
C PRO A 219 3.40 -2.29 4.33
N PRO A 220 2.19 -1.97 4.84
CA PRO A 220 2.01 -0.77 5.63
C PRO A 220 3.05 -0.75 6.74
N SER A 221 3.70 0.39 6.94
CA SER A 221 4.60 0.56 8.08
C SER A 221 3.81 0.21 9.33
N ARG A 222 4.33 -0.71 10.15
CA ARG A 222 3.69 -1.10 11.39
C ARG A 222 3.81 0.07 12.35
N ARG A 223 2.89 1.02 12.23
CA ARG A 223 2.81 2.20 13.07
C ARG A 223 1.86 1.98 14.21
N ALA A 224 2.21 2.47 15.38
CA ALA A 224 1.33 2.52 16.52
C ALA A 224 1.28 3.95 17.05
N ALA A 225 0.09 4.45 17.35
CA ALA A 225 -0.06 5.71 18.07
C ALA A 225 -0.08 5.46 19.58
N ILE A 226 0.64 6.29 20.34
CA ILE A 226 0.63 6.27 21.80
C ILE A 226 -0.32 7.36 22.28
N LEU A 227 -1.30 6.96 23.09
CA LEU A 227 -2.27 7.85 23.72
C LEU A 227 -2.23 7.61 25.23
N VAL A 228 -2.15 8.68 25.97
CA VAL A 228 -2.04 8.63 27.43
C VAL A 228 -3.13 9.51 28.04
N MET A 229 -3.79 8.99 29.06
CA MET A 229 -4.58 9.78 29.99
C MET A 229 -4.03 9.58 31.40
N GLU A 230 -3.69 10.66 32.04
CA GLU A 230 -3.28 10.71 33.44
C GLU A 230 -4.27 11.59 34.20
N ARG A 231 -4.81 11.10 35.30
CA ARG A 231 -5.76 11.87 36.11
C ARG A 231 -5.58 11.64 37.61
N ALA A 232 -5.82 12.68 38.38
CA ALA A 232 -5.92 12.62 39.82
C ALA A 232 -7.35 12.98 40.24
N GLY A 233 -8.16 11.97 40.55
CA GLY A 233 -9.60 12.13 40.74
C GLY A 233 -10.30 12.55 39.44
N ALA A 234 -11.06 13.65 39.48
CA ALA A 234 -11.80 14.16 38.31
C ALA A 234 -10.95 15.01 37.33
N ARG A 235 -9.72 15.36 37.67
CA ARG A 235 -8.88 16.25 36.87
C ARG A 235 -7.86 15.45 36.06
N ALA A 236 -7.89 15.63 34.74
CA ALA A 236 -6.84 15.14 33.85
C ALA A 236 -5.60 16.03 33.95
N ALA A 237 -4.41 15.42 33.92
CA ALA A 237 -3.16 16.16 33.88
C ALA A 237 -2.93 16.73 32.48
N GLU A 238 -2.46 17.97 32.39
CA GLU A 238 -2.11 18.60 31.11
C GLU A 238 -0.85 17.99 30.50
N ASP A 239 0.16 17.70 31.35
CA ASP A 239 1.43 17.07 30.98
C ASP A 239 1.57 15.71 31.68
N PRO A 240 1.17 14.61 31.04
CA PRO A 240 1.20 13.29 31.67
C PRO A 240 2.64 12.77 31.78
N VAL A 241 3.08 12.54 33.02
CA VAL A 241 4.44 12.03 33.34
C VAL A 241 4.65 10.62 32.76
N ILE A 242 3.60 9.84 32.69
CA ILE A 242 3.67 8.44 32.22
C ILE A 242 4.00 8.33 30.71
N LEU A 243 3.75 9.38 29.91
CA LEU A 243 3.97 9.34 28.46
C LEU A 243 5.46 9.08 28.15
N ASP A 244 6.37 9.85 28.74
CA ASP A 244 7.80 9.71 28.49
C ASP A 244 8.35 8.38 29.02
N ALA A 245 7.85 7.93 30.18
CA ALA A 245 8.23 6.66 30.76
C ALA A 245 7.87 5.48 29.85
N VAL A 246 6.67 5.46 29.31
CA VAL A 246 6.19 4.43 28.39
C VAL A 246 6.90 4.51 27.03
N TYR A 247 7.01 5.70 26.45
CA TYR A 247 7.66 5.92 25.16
C TYR A 247 9.10 5.44 25.16
N ASN A 248 9.87 5.78 26.20
CA ASN A 248 11.26 5.38 26.30
C ASN A 248 11.46 3.85 26.40
N LYS A 249 10.52 3.13 27.01
CA LYS A 249 10.59 1.65 27.07
C LYS A 249 10.18 1.00 25.76
N LEU A 250 9.26 1.61 25.01
CA LEU A 250 8.79 1.09 23.72
C LEU A 250 9.75 1.34 22.56
N LYS A 251 10.70 2.27 22.67
CA LYS A 251 11.72 2.55 21.62
C LYS A 251 12.50 1.31 21.16
N GLY A 252 12.68 0.30 22.02
CA GLY A 252 13.34 -0.97 21.69
C GLY A 252 12.48 -1.98 20.93
N VAL A 253 11.21 -1.68 20.70
CA VAL A 253 10.29 -2.49 19.90
C VAL A 253 10.40 -1.98 18.46
N ALA A 254 10.57 -2.88 17.47
CA ALA A 254 10.72 -2.53 16.05
C ALA A 254 9.39 -2.04 15.44
N PHE A 255 8.85 -0.96 15.99
CA PHE A 255 7.64 -0.27 15.56
C PHE A 255 7.91 1.23 15.47
N ASP A 256 7.28 1.87 14.50
CA ASP A 256 7.26 3.32 14.40
C ASP A 256 6.13 3.84 15.30
N PHE A 257 6.51 4.43 16.43
CA PHE A 257 5.56 5.02 17.38
C PHE A 257 5.41 6.51 17.12
N SER A 258 4.18 6.97 16.96
CA SER A 258 3.83 8.38 16.92
C SER A 258 2.97 8.75 18.13
N GLN A 259 3.16 9.96 18.64
CA GLN A 259 2.24 10.53 19.61
C GLN A 259 0.99 10.99 18.87
N TYR A 260 -0.18 10.74 19.44
CA TYR A 260 -1.43 11.26 18.92
C TYR A 260 -1.57 12.74 19.30
N ASN A 261 -1.58 13.60 18.31
CA ASN A 261 -1.70 15.06 18.52
C ASN A 261 -3.16 15.54 18.65
N GLY A 262 -4.13 14.65 18.46
CA GLY A 262 -5.54 14.95 18.66
C GLY A 262 -5.89 14.99 20.15
N ARG A 263 -6.92 15.77 20.50
CA ARG A 263 -7.43 15.87 21.87
C ARG A 263 -8.61 14.91 22.05
N LEU A 264 -8.40 13.81 22.77
CA LEU A 264 -9.49 12.96 23.24
C LEU A 264 -9.99 13.50 24.57
N LEU A 265 -11.31 13.73 24.68
CA LEU A 265 -11.97 14.06 25.93
C LEU A 265 -12.03 12.81 26.82
N GLY A 266 -12.15 13.00 28.14
CA GLY A 266 -12.04 11.91 29.12
C GLY A 266 -12.94 10.70 28.85
N GLU A 267 -14.21 10.90 28.49
CA GLU A 267 -15.15 9.82 28.16
C GLU A 267 -14.79 9.13 26.83
N GLU A 268 -14.43 9.90 25.83
CA GLU A 268 -14.05 9.35 24.51
C GLU A 268 -12.76 8.52 24.60
N PHE A 269 -11.79 8.98 25.40
CA PHE A 269 -10.61 8.18 25.71
C PHE A 269 -10.98 6.83 26.30
N LEU A 270 -11.91 6.79 27.27
CA LEU A 270 -12.33 5.56 27.95
C LEU A 270 -13.06 4.60 27.00
N LEU A 271 -13.85 5.10 26.05
CA LEU A 271 -14.47 4.28 25.01
C LEU A 271 -13.41 3.62 24.12
N VAL A 272 -12.46 4.42 23.61
CA VAL A 272 -11.35 3.89 22.79
C VAL A 272 -10.49 2.93 23.60
N PHE A 273 -10.19 3.26 24.86
CA PHE A 273 -9.46 2.39 25.79
C PHE A 273 -10.17 1.07 26.05
N GLY A 274 -11.52 1.08 26.02
CA GLY A 274 -12.35 -0.12 26.08
C GLY A 274 -12.37 -0.96 24.81
N GLY A 275 -11.80 -0.45 23.70
CA GLY A 275 -11.80 -1.12 22.42
C GLY A 275 -13.11 -0.90 21.62
N ASP A 276 -13.84 0.19 21.86
CA ASP A 276 -15.06 0.52 21.10
C ASP A 276 -14.69 0.83 19.63
N PRO A 277 -15.15 0.00 18.66
CA PRO A 277 -14.75 0.18 17.26
C PRO A 277 -15.31 1.47 16.64
N GLN A 278 -16.43 2.01 17.15
CA GLN A 278 -17.01 3.25 16.62
C GLN A 278 -16.22 4.47 17.13
N ALA A 279 -15.82 4.45 18.40
CA ALA A 279 -14.96 5.48 18.95
C ALA A 279 -13.59 5.53 18.23
N ILE A 280 -13.01 4.35 17.97
CA ILE A 280 -11.74 4.23 17.22
C ILE A 280 -11.87 4.79 15.79
N ARG A 281 -12.96 4.46 15.07
CA ARG A 281 -13.19 4.99 13.71
C ARG A 281 -13.33 6.51 13.69
N ARG A 282 -13.98 7.11 14.71
CA ARG A 282 -14.10 8.58 14.79
C ARG A 282 -12.76 9.29 14.91
N MET A 283 -11.71 8.60 15.38
CA MET A 283 -10.35 9.16 15.41
C MET A 283 -9.74 9.34 14.01
N GLY A 284 -10.22 8.62 12.99
CA GLY A 284 -9.73 8.70 11.61
C GLY A 284 -8.30 8.17 11.40
N LEU A 285 -7.79 7.34 12.33
CA LEU A 285 -6.41 6.87 12.32
C LEU A 285 -6.19 5.57 11.53
N GLU A 286 -7.23 4.96 10.96
CA GLU A 286 -7.15 3.65 10.29
C GLU A 286 -6.16 3.62 9.11
N LYS A 287 -5.93 4.79 8.49
CA LYS A 287 -4.98 4.94 7.37
C LYS A 287 -3.54 5.20 7.84
N GLU A 288 -3.36 5.61 9.07
CA GLU A 288 -2.07 6.06 9.60
C GLU A 288 -1.39 5.01 10.48
N VAL A 289 -2.19 4.31 11.33
CA VAL A 289 -1.65 3.36 12.30
C VAL A 289 -2.45 2.06 12.33
N SER A 290 -1.76 0.97 12.65
CA SER A 290 -2.36 -0.37 12.81
C SER A 290 -2.81 -0.64 14.23
N TYR A 291 -2.17 0.01 15.20
CA TYR A 291 -2.39 -0.22 16.63
C TYR A 291 -2.41 1.08 17.42
N LEU A 292 -3.15 1.07 18.52
CA LEU A 292 -3.09 2.08 19.58
C LEU A 292 -2.41 1.47 20.79
N VAL A 293 -1.42 2.14 21.35
CA VAL A 293 -0.89 1.84 22.68
C VAL A 293 -1.46 2.87 23.62
N MET A 294 -2.44 2.45 24.40
CA MET A 294 -3.15 3.35 25.28
C MET A 294 -2.77 3.11 26.74
N VAL A 295 -2.55 4.20 27.47
CA VAL A 295 -2.17 4.15 28.88
C VAL A 295 -3.12 5.02 29.69
N LEU A 296 -3.75 4.41 30.66
CA LEU A 296 -4.54 5.09 31.69
C LEU A 296 -3.80 5.04 33.02
N ASN A 297 -3.44 6.19 33.56
CA ASN A 297 -2.83 6.34 34.88
C ASN A 297 -3.80 7.10 35.79
N ASP A 298 -4.45 6.37 36.70
CA ASP A 298 -5.60 6.86 37.46
C ASP A 298 -5.31 6.88 38.97
N GLY A 299 -5.19 8.10 39.52
CA GLY A 299 -5.00 8.33 40.95
C GLY A 299 -6.35 8.50 41.67
N TYR A 300 -6.57 7.74 42.71
CA TYR A 300 -7.79 7.72 43.50
C TYR A 300 -7.52 7.58 45.01
N ASN A 301 -8.56 7.61 45.84
CA ASN A 301 -8.51 7.42 47.29
C ASN A 301 -7.51 8.38 47.97
N VAL A 302 -7.54 9.65 47.58
CA VAL A 302 -6.71 10.67 48.24
C VAL A 302 -7.32 11.00 49.60
N SER A 303 -6.60 10.73 50.67
CA SER A 303 -7.10 10.95 52.04
C SER A 303 -5.97 11.42 52.96
N GLN A 304 -6.36 12.20 53.93
CA GLN A 304 -5.47 12.61 55.03
C GLN A 304 -5.32 11.49 56.04
N VAL A 305 -4.11 11.27 56.51
CA VAL A 305 -3.82 10.25 57.52
C VAL A 305 -4.43 10.68 58.83
N GLU A 306 -5.26 9.82 59.39
CA GLU A 306 -5.87 10.01 60.73
C GLU A 306 -5.52 8.83 61.62
N LEU A 307 -5.03 9.13 62.81
CA LEU A 307 -4.72 8.15 63.84
C LEU A 307 -5.31 8.61 65.18
N GLN A 308 -6.09 7.74 65.78
CA GLN A 308 -6.78 8.01 67.07
C GLN A 308 -7.57 9.34 67.08
N GLY A 309 -8.28 9.65 65.99
CA GLY A 309 -9.05 10.89 65.88
C GLY A 309 -8.22 12.15 65.58
N LYS A 310 -6.91 12.05 65.50
CA LYS A 310 -6.02 13.18 65.20
C LYS A 310 -5.58 13.12 63.73
N LYS A 311 -5.84 14.19 63.00
CA LYS A 311 -5.39 14.37 61.62
C LYS A 311 -3.95 14.86 61.56
N TYR A 312 -3.14 14.18 60.74
CA TYR A 312 -1.73 14.49 60.51
C TYR A 312 -1.58 15.22 59.17
N ASN A 313 -0.59 16.07 59.05
CA ASN A 313 -0.29 16.71 57.76
C ASN A 313 0.43 15.76 56.79
N ILE A 314 -0.11 14.58 56.67
CA ILE A 314 0.31 13.50 55.76
C ILE A 314 -0.90 13.07 55.00
N TRP A 315 -0.78 13.09 53.68
CA TRP A 315 -1.80 12.64 52.76
C TRP A 315 -1.32 11.38 52.06
N LYS A 316 -2.25 10.48 51.75
CA LYS A 316 -2.01 9.28 50.98
C LYS A 316 -2.90 9.24 49.75
N SER A 317 -2.43 8.61 48.71
CA SER A 317 -3.20 8.30 47.50
C SER A 317 -2.95 6.85 47.07
N GLN A 318 -3.81 6.35 46.21
CA GLN A 318 -3.62 5.10 45.49
C GLN A 318 -3.70 5.40 43.99
N THR A 319 -2.90 4.73 43.20
CA THR A 319 -2.87 4.91 41.75
C THR A 319 -2.83 3.56 41.04
N THR A 320 -3.61 3.43 40.00
CA THR A 320 -3.60 2.27 39.10
C THR A 320 -3.16 2.76 37.72
N ALA A 321 -2.17 2.09 37.13
CA ALA A 321 -1.79 2.31 35.75
C ALA A 321 -2.10 1.08 34.91
N THR A 322 -2.74 1.27 33.75
CA THR A 322 -3.09 0.19 32.81
C THR A 322 -2.66 0.56 31.41
N THR A 323 -1.91 -0.32 30.77
CA THR A 323 -1.54 -0.22 29.35
C THR A 323 -2.31 -1.24 28.53
N ARG A 324 -2.83 -0.82 27.39
CA ARG A 324 -3.47 -1.68 26.40
C ARG A 324 -2.89 -1.48 25.02
N VAL A 325 -2.71 -2.57 24.27
CA VAL A 325 -2.46 -2.54 22.82
C VAL A 325 -3.76 -2.92 22.13
N ILE A 326 -4.31 -2.02 21.32
CA ILE A 326 -5.60 -2.17 20.67
C ILE A 326 -5.40 -2.16 19.17
N ARG A 327 -5.97 -3.11 18.46
CA ARG A 327 -5.93 -3.14 16.99
C ARG A 327 -6.99 -2.18 16.44
N VAL A 328 -6.55 -1.25 15.58
CA VAL A 328 -7.42 -0.18 15.04
C VAL A 328 -8.55 -0.73 14.17
N ALA A 329 -8.29 -1.78 13.40
CA ALA A 329 -9.24 -2.32 12.43
C ALA A 329 -10.57 -2.82 13.06
N ASP A 330 -10.52 -3.35 14.27
CA ASP A 330 -11.68 -4.01 14.92
C ASP A 330 -11.85 -3.70 16.42
N GLY A 331 -10.96 -2.88 17.00
CA GLY A 331 -10.99 -2.56 18.42
C GLY A 331 -10.54 -3.69 19.35
N LYS A 332 -10.00 -4.78 18.81
CA LYS A 332 -9.58 -5.92 19.63
C LYS A 332 -8.40 -5.56 20.52
N ILE A 333 -8.54 -5.79 21.82
CA ILE A 333 -7.46 -5.65 22.79
C ILE A 333 -6.51 -6.85 22.63
N MET A 334 -5.30 -6.58 22.17
CA MET A 334 -4.28 -7.59 21.90
C MET A 334 -3.36 -7.83 23.10
N TYR A 335 -3.22 -6.83 23.97
CA TYR A 335 -2.45 -6.90 25.21
C TYR A 335 -3.11 -5.99 26.26
N SER A 336 -3.03 -6.38 27.52
CA SER A 336 -3.41 -5.55 28.67
C SER A 336 -2.51 -5.87 29.86
N GLY A 337 -1.79 -4.86 30.33
CA GLY A 337 -0.94 -4.93 31.53
C GLY A 337 -1.39 -3.88 32.55
N THR A 338 -1.49 -4.27 33.82
CA THR A 338 -1.94 -3.38 34.90
C THR A 338 -0.98 -3.43 36.08
N VAL A 339 -0.72 -2.26 36.65
CA VAL A 339 -0.07 -2.08 37.95
C VAL A 339 -1.09 -1.47 38.89
N GLN A 340 -1.40 -2.16 39.98
CA GLN A 340 -2.50 -1.79 40.87
C GLN A 340 -1.99 -1.22 42.20
N ALA A 341 -2.78 -0.28 42.73
CA ALA A 341 -2.71 0.19 44.13
C ALA A 341 -1.32 0.72 44.53
N VAL A 342 -0.63 1.40 43.59
CA VAL A 342 0.63 2.07 43.92
C VAL A 342 0.35 3.24 44.88
N ALA A 343 0.99 3.21 46.03
CA ALA A 343 0.82 4.23 47.04
C ALA A 343 1.58 5.51 46.70
N GLY A 344 0.95 6.66 46.89
CA GLY A 344 1.59 7.97 46.90
C GLY A 344 1.44 8.64 48.27
N GLN A 345 2.38 9.49 48.63
CA GLN A 345 2.39 10.19 49.89
C GLN A 345 2.85 11.66 49.71
N GLY A 346 2.27 12.59 50.51
CA GLY A 346 2.65 13.99 50.43
C GLY A 346 2.13 14.81 51.59
N GLY A 347 2.61 16.06 51.71
CA GLY A 347 2.12 17.03 52.68
C GLY A 347 0.81 17.73 52.30
N SER A 348 0.25 17.41 51.12
CA SER A 348 -1.08 17.84 50.66
C SER A 348 -1.69 16.78 49.79
N ALA A 349 -3.02 16.87 49.57
CA ALA A 349 -3.74 15.96 48.67
C ALA A 349 -3.13 15.91 47.26
N GLU A 350 -2.79 17.10 46.71
CA GLU A 350 -2.20 17.21 45.38
C GLU A 350 -0.81 16.57 45.30
N LYS A 351 0.04 16.83 46.32
CA LYS A 351 1.37 16.22 46.38
C LYS A 351 1.32 14.72 46.51
N ALA A 352 0.41 14.17 47.31
CA ALA A 352 0.21 12.74 47.44
C ALA A 352 -0.30 12.11 46.13
N ALA A 353 -1.25 12.75 45.46
CA ALA A 353 -1.74 12.30 44.15
C ALA A 353 -0.63 12.29 43.11
N LEU A 354 0.15 13.36 42.97
CA LEU A 354 1.27 13.45 42.03
C LEU A 354 2.37 12.43 42.30
N ASP A 355 2.68 12.18 43.59
CA ASP A 355 3.65 11.16 43.97
C ASP A 355 3.17 9.75 43.60
N GLY A 356 1.88 9.45 43.79
CA GLY A 356 1.26 8.20 43.34
C GLY A 356 1.29 8.03 41.83
N LEU A 357 0.98 9.08 41.07
CA LEU A 357 1.04 9.05 39.61
C LEU A 357 2.48 8.78 39.10
N ARG A 358 3.48 9.45 39.67
CA ARG A 358 4.88 9.22 39.31
C ARG A 358 5.36 7.81 39.65
N SER A 359 5.02 7.33 40.82
CA SER A 359 5.36 5.98 41.27
C SER A 359 4.72 4.90 40.40
N ALA A 360 3.45 5.10 40.01
CA ALA A 360 2.73 4.20 39.11
C ALA A 360 3.30 4.27 37.68
N ALA A 361 3.72 5.44 37.20
CA ALA A 361 4.39 5.59 35.91
C ALA A 361 5.70 4.81 35.86
N ALA A 362 6.52 4.86 36.90
CA ALA A 362 7.77 4.11 37.01
C ALA A 362 7.49 2.59 37.04
N ALA A 363 6.56 2.15 37.86
CA ALA A 363 6.17 0.74 37.95
C ALA A 363 5.58 0.20 36.65
N MET A 364 4.81 1.01 35.90
CA MET A 364 4.28 0.65 34.59
C MET A 364 5.41 0.55 33.55
N ALA A 365 6.38 1.46 33.57
CA ALA A 365 7.54 1.39 32.68
C ALA A 365 8.34 0.08 32.90
N ASP A 366 8.51 -0.36 34.16
CA ASP A 366 9.17 -1.62 34.49
C ASP A 366 8.33 -2.83 34.03
N LYS A 367 7.00 -2.77 34.20
CA LYS A 367 6.10 -3.81 33.71
C LYS A 367 6.15 -3.92 32.17
N ILE A 368 6.11 -2.81 31.46
CA ILE A 368 6.27 -2.80 30.01
C ILE A 368 7.60 -3.43 29.57
N ALA A 369 8.69 -3.14 30.30
CA ALA A 369 9.99 -3.74 30.03
C ALA A 369 9.98 -5.27 30.24
N GLN A 370 9.29 -5.76 31.26
CA GLN A 370 9.09 -7.20 31.51
C GLN A 370 8.25 -7.85 30.42
N ASP A 371 7.17 -7.19 30.00
CA ASP A 371 6.19 -7.72 29.04
C ASP A 371 6.52 -7.40 27.57
N LEU A 372 7.73 -6.87 27.26
CA LEU A 372 8.12 -6.47 25.91
C LEU A 372 7.93 -7.58 24.86
N GLY A 373 8.14 -8.84 25.25
CA GLY A 373 7.91 -9.99 24.37
C GLY A 373 6.45 -10.17 23.96
N GLU A 374 5.53 -9.99 24.91
CA GLU A 374 4.08 -10.08 24.69
C GLU A 374 3.56 -8.87 23.89
N ILE A 375 4.05 -7.68 24.23
CA ILE A 375 3.74 -6.45 23.49
C ILE A 375 4.17 -6.57 22.03
N ARG A 376 5.38 -7.11 21.76
CA ARG A 376 5.84 -7.36 20.39
C ARG A 376 4.95 -8.34 19.63
N LYS A 377 4.50 -9.42 20.28
CA LYS A 377 3.53 -10.37 19.68
C LYS A 377 2.21 -9.69 19.38
N ALA A 378 1.68 -8.93 20.32
CA ALA A 378 0.42 -8.18 20.15
C ALA A 378 0.51 -7.21 18.96
N LEU A 379 1.58 -6.42 18.87
CA LEU A 379 1.84 -5.48 17.77
C LEU A 379 2.14 -6.20 16.44
N ALA A 380 2.60 -7.45 16.46
CA ALA A 380 2.76 -8.28 15.26
C ALA A 380 1.45 -8.93 14.79
N GLY A 381 0.35 -8.74 15.52
CA GLY A 381 -0.97 -9.32 15.21
C GLY A 381 -1.05 -10.83 15.47
N ARG A 382 -0.22 -11.36 16.37
CA ARG A 382 -0.10 -12.77 16.72
C ARG A 382 -0.68 -13.07 18.11
#